data_531d35ba513e2d378c361825dedd5626
#
_entry.id   531d35ba513e2d378c361825dedd5626
#
_cell.length_a   1.000
_cell.length_b   1.000
_cell.length_c   1.000
_cell.angle_alpha   90.00
_cell.angle_beta   90.00
_cell.angle_gamma   90.00
#
_symmetry.space_group_name_H-M   'P 1'
#
loop_
_entity.id
_entity.type
_entity.pdbx_description
1 polymer ?
#
loop_
_entity_poly.entity_id
_entity_poly.type
_entity_poly.pdbx_seq_one_letter_code
_entity_poly.pdbx_strand_id
1 'polypeptide(L)'
;MKRRFDRSLAAAAAAGACIVVFSLILFAVARSFRSSIAEMAESGTRVTIVNADGSVFYDTDDATDNHATREEVRQAFARGHSTVLRHSDTLNRDFLYCARTVDGRVVRLAVPYTGVIRSQRLAWAGLCAAVAMGACVIALVFVVTRRLTRRLDEQSKRLEIAAANERFRREFTTNVTHELKSPLTAIQGAVDVLGDGSCLSEEERKDLFGIIHGESARLGSLVGDVLSLAQIEQEEIEHSHDFADVPLAELVDAVATREQAKANAAHVKIAVVRNDDVHVKGDVGRLEEILENLIDNALRYSGSDRIDVSSAATPTEVTISVTDFGIGIPAEHIPHIFERFYRVNKSRSRSLGGTGLGLAIVKHLVQLHGGSVSVVSSPGQGTTFSFTLSRLPHPAAPRAATML
;
A
#
# COMPACT_ATOMS: atom_id res chain seq x y z
N MET A 1 2.70 -2.86 19.01
CA MET A 1 3.72 -2.47 20.01
C MET A 1 5.12 -3.04 19.70
N LYS A 2 5.27 -4.32 19.35
CA LYS A 2 6.56 -4.97 19.03
C LYS A 2 7.34 -4.28 17.87
N ARG A 3 6.69 -3.85 16.78
CA ARG A 3 7.35 -3.17 15.64
C ARG A 3 7.91 -1.76 15.93
N ARG A 4 7.43 -1.05 16.96
CA ARG A 4 8.01 0.24 17.38
C ARG A 4 9.27 0.04 18.22
N PHE A 5 9.33 -1.04 19.00
CA PHE A 5 10.47 -1.38 19.84
C PHE A 5 11.69 -1.77 18.99
N ASP A 6 11.49 -2.58 17.93
CA ASP A 6 12.58 -3.00 17.03
C ASP A 6 13.19 -1.84 16.23
N ARG A 7 12.41 -0.83 15.86
CA ARG A 7 12.91 0.37 15.19
C ARG A 7 13.73 1.27 16.11
N SER A 8 13.36 1.38 17.40
CA SER A 8 14.12 2.16 18.37
C SER A 8 15.43 1.46 18.74
N LEU A 9 15.47 0.13 18.78
CA LEU A 9 16.66 -0.65 19.06
C LEU A 9 17.69 -0.57 17.92
N ALA A 10 17.25 -0.64 16.66
CA ALA A 10 18.10 -0.47 15.48
C ALA A 10 18.70 0.94 15.39
N ALA A 11 17.91 1.98 15.72
CA ALA A 11 18.39 3.36 15.77
C ALA A 11 19.39 3.59 16.90
N ALA A 12 19.18 2.99 18.07
CA ALA A 12 20.10 3.06 19.21
C ALA A 12 21.43 2.30 18.92
N ALA A 13 21.38 1.16 18.25
CA ALA A 13 22.57 0.42 17.83
C ALA A 13 23.41 1.18 16.80
N ALA A 14 22.76 1.85 15.83
CA ALA A 14 23.44 2.70 14.85
C ALA A 14 24.09 3.93 15.50
N ALA A 15 23.43 4.58 16.47
CA ALA A 15 23.99 5.69 17.23
C ALA A 15 25.19 5.25 18.10
N GLY A 16 25.13 4.08 18.74
CA GLY A 16 26.24 3.52 19.51
C GLY A 16 27.47 3.23 18.65
N ALA A 17 27.27 2.65 17.45
CA ALA A 17 28.35 2.40 16.50
C ALA A 17 29.02 3.70 16.02
N CYS A 18 28.25 4.75 15.76
CA CYS A 18 28.78 6.08 15.41
C CYS A 18 29.64 6.70 16.51
N ILE A 19 29.23 6.57 17.78
CA ILE A 19 29.98 7.11 18.92
C ILE A 19 31.32 6.38 19.07
N VAL A 20 31.36 5.06 18.92
CA VAL A 20 32.60 4.26 19.01
C VAL A 20 33.57 4.62 17.88
N VAL A 21 33.09 4.73 16.64
CA VAL A 21 33.89 5.13 15.47
C VAL A 21 34.44 6.54 15.67
N PHE A 22 33.63 7.49 16.16
CA PHE A 22 34.04 8.87 16.43
C PHE A 22 35.12 8.92 17.53
N SER A 23 34.97 8.13 18.61
CA SER A 23 35.96 8.06 19.69
C SER A 23 37.28 7.45 19.24
N LEU A 24 37.25 6.43 18.36
CA LEU A 24 38.46 5.82 17.76
C LEU A 24 39.20 6.81 16.85
N ILE A 25 38.45 7.61 16.05
CA ILE A 25 39.01 8.68 15.20
C ILE A 25 39.67 9.76 16.06
N LEU A 26 39.04 10.20 17.14
CA LEU A 26 39.59 11.22 18.05
C LEU A 26 40.86 10.71 18.73
N PHE A 27 40.91 9.43 19.14
CA PHE A 27 42.08 8.81 19.75
C PHE A 27 43.26 8.68 18.75
N ALA A 28 42.96 8.27 17.51
CA ALA A 28 43.96 8.17 16.43
C ALA A 28 44.55 9.56 16.08
N VAL A 29 43.71 10.61 16.01
CA VAL A 29 44.16 11.99 15.77
C VAL A 29 45.02 12.50 16.90
N ALA A 30 44.66 12.23 18.18
CA ALA A 30 45.47 12.62 19.32
C ALA A 30 46.85 11.90 19.37
N ARG A 31 46.88 10.62 18.94
CA ARG A 31 48.11 9.84 18.86
C ARG A 31 49.03 10.31 17.69
N SER A 32 48.42 10.67 16.54
CA SER A 32 49.13 11.25 15.41
C SER A 32 49.76 12.63 15.74
N PHE A 33 49.08 13.41 16.59
CA PHE A 33 49.62 14.67 17.05
C PHE A 33 50.84 14.51 17.93
N ARG A 34 50.90 13.52 18.81
CA ARG A 34 52.10 13.19 19.62
C ARG A 34 53.25 12.62 18.78
N SER A 35 52.95 11.75 17.80
CA SER A 35 53.97 11.24 16.87
C SER A 35 54.55 12.33 15.97
N SER A 36 53.71 13.30 15.51
CA SER A 36 54.14 14.41 14.72
C SER A 36 55.05 15.41 15.49
N ILE A 37 54.84 15.56 16.81
CA ILE A 37 55.74 16.32 17.67
C ILE A 37 57.11 15.63 17.81
N ALA A 38 57.14 14.31 17.95
CA ALA A 38 58.36 13.52 18.01
C ALA A 38 59.13 13.52 16.67
N GLU A 39 58.42 13.35 15.54
CA GLU A 39 58.98 13.45 14.19
C GLU A 39 59.48 14.85 13.85
N MET A 40 58.83 15.93 14.36
CA MET A 40 59.33 17.29 14.22
C MET A 40 60.66 17.51 14.99
N ALA A 41 60.86 16.83 16.11
CA ALA A 41 62.11 16.87 16.85
C ALA A 41 63.28 16.21 16.09
N GLU A 42 62.96 15.18 15.26
CA GLU A 42 63.97 14.49 14.42
C GLU A 42 64.22 15.18 13.07
N SER A 43 63.37 16.07 12.61
CA SER A 43 63.40 16.66 11.26
C SER A 43 64.09 18.03 11.18
N GLY A 44 65.25 18.20 11.77
CA GLY A 44 66.07 19.42 11.59
C GLY A 44 65.58 20.63 12.39
N THR A 45 64.89 20.42 13.49
CA THR A 45 64.47 21.49 14.41
C THR A 45 65.70 21.95 15.18
N ARG A 46 66.03 23.23 15.07
CA ARG A 46 67.12 23.84 15.82
C ARG A 46 66.74 23.98 17.29
N VAL A 47 67.58 23.44 18.17
CA VAL A 47 67.40 23.55 19.63
C VAL A 47 68.54 24.41 20.17
N THR A 48 68.21 25.46 20.94
CA THR A 48 69.17 26.35 21.62
C THR A 48 68.82 26.37 23.11
N ILE A 49 69.84 26.17 23.96
CA ILE A 49 69.71 26.33 25.42
C ILE A 49 70.45 27.61 25.80
N VAL A 50 69.74 28.52 26.46
CA VAL A 50 70.27 29.86 26.82
C VAL A 50 70.31 29.96 28.34
N ASN A 51 71.44 30.41 28.87
CA ASN A 51 71.62 30.70 30.30
C ASN A 51 70.93 32.00 30.71
N ALA A 52 70.78 32.22 32.01
CA ALA A 52 70.16 33.42 32.56
C ALA A 52 70.81 34.79 32.14
N ASP A 53 72.10 34.74 31.83
CA ASP A 53 72.87 35.91 31.30
C ASP A 53 72.72 36.08 29.79
N GLY A 54 71.92 35.22 29.12
CA GLY A 54 71.72 35.27 27.64
C GLY A 54 72.81 34.55 26.84
N SER A 55 73.84 34.00 27.47
CA SER A 55 74.86 33.19 26.79
C SER A 55 74.28 31.84 26.33
N VAL A 56 74.73 31.37 25.17
CA VAL A 56 74.28 30.05 24.66
C VAL A 56 75.08 28.95 25.35
N PHE A 57 74.34 28.05 26.03
CA PHE A 57 74.92 26.88 26.62
C PHE A 57 75.05 25.70 25.62
N TYR A 58 74.06 25.58 24.74
CA TYR A 58 74.01 24.56 23.70
C TYR A 58 73.18 25.07 22.51
N ASP A 59 73.66 24.82 21.29
CA ASP A 59 72.93 25.06 20.05
C ASP A 59 73.21 23.96 19.03
N THR A 60 72.21 23.44 18.33
CA THR A 60 72.37 22.41 17.30
C THR A 60 73.22 22.86 16.12
N ASP A 61 73.30 24.14 15.85
CA ASP A 61 74.04 24.77 14.73
C ASP A 61 75.32 25.51 15.19
N ASP A 62 75.84 25.18 16.37
CA ASP A 62 77.05 25.74 16.96
C ASP A 62 77.10 27.31 17.03
N ALA A 63 75.90 27.93 17.14
CA ALA A 63 75.84 29.37 17.28
C ALA A 63 76.30 29.83 18.67
N THR A 64 77.23 30.78 18.69
CA THR A 64 77.83 31.33 19.94
C THR A 64 77.30 32.75 20.26
N ASP A 65 76.35 33.27 19.48
CA ASP A 65 75.77 34.61 19.67
C ASP A 65 74.99 34.72 20.98
N ASN A 66 75.10 35.88 21.65
CA ASN A 66 74.25 36.10 22.85
C ASN A 66 72.79 36.33 22.46
N HIS A 67 71.91 35.55 23.05
CA HIS A 67 70.46 35.53 22.77
C HIS A 67 69.60 36.34 23.78
N ALA A 68 70.24 37.12 24.70
CA ALA A 68 69.53 37.90 25.74
C ALA A 68 68.55 38.93 25.16
N THR A 69 68.83 39.46 23.97
CA THR A 69 67.95 40.46 23.28
C THR A 69 66.83 39.87 22.48
N ARG A 70 66.78 38.51 22.31
CA ARG A 70 65.77 37.82 21.55
C ARG A 70 64.46 37.89 22.29
N GLU A 71 63.38 38.30 21.59
CA GLU A 71 62.07 38.50 22.21
C GLU A 71 61.52 37.25 22.84
N GLU A 72 61.60 36.11 22.18
CA GLU A 72 61.16 34.81 22.66
C GLU A 72 61.89 34.37 23.94
N VAL A 73 63.22 34.67 24.05
CA VAL A 73 63.98 34.30 25.22
C VAL A 73 63.66 35.25 26.41
N ARG A 74 63.52 36.53 26.16
CA ARG A 74 63.14 37.50 27.20
C ARG A 74 61.76 37.24 27.75
N GLN A 75 60.80 36.93 26.87
CA GLN A 75 59.42 36.60 27.30
C GLN A 75 59.38 35.25 28.07
N ALA A 76 60.20 34.27 27.68
CA ALA A 76 60.26 32.99 28.37
C ALA A 76 60.82 33.18 29.78
N PHE A 77 61.84 34.01 29.98
CA PHE A 77 62.33 34.34 31.34
C PHE A 77 61.29 35.07 32.19
N ALA A 78 60.51 35.96 31.59
CA ALA A 78 59.48 36.74 32.30
C ALA A 78 58.20 35.96 32.63
N ARG A 79 57.74 35.04 31.73
CA ARG A 79 56.45 34.39 31.76
C ARG A 79 56.53 32.84 31.86
N GLY A 80 57.74 32.30 31.87
CA GLY A 80 57.97 30.82 31.90
C GLY A 80 57.86 30.17 30.51
N HIS A 81 57.24 30.78 29.53
CA HIS A 81 57.17 30.32 28.15
C HIS A 81 56.89 31.48 27.18
N SER A 82 57.23 31.26 25.89
CA SER A 82 56.97 32.22 24.82
C SER A 82 56.87 31.49 23.47
N THR A 83 56.08 32.02 22.57
CA THR A 83 55.98 31.57 21.18
C THR A 83 55.94 32.79 20.28
N VAL A 84 56.92 32.92 19.39
CA VAL A 84 57.09 34.07 18.49
C VAL A 84 57.30 33.59 17.05
N LEU A 85 56.52 34.11 16.12
CA LEU A 85 56.74 33.89 14.70
C LEU A 85 57.66 35.00 14.16
N ARG A 86 58.77 34.64 13.58
CA ARG A 86 59.74 35.61 13.04
C ARG A 86 60.38 35.12 11.75
N HIS A 87 60.55 36.06 10.81
CA HIS A 87 61.31 35.80 9.61
C HIS A 87 62.81 35.69 9.93
N SER A 88 63.49 34.71 9.37
CA SER A 88 64.93 34.54 9.44
C SER A 88 65.54 35.09 8.14
N ASP A 89 66.20 36.22 8.23
CA ASP A 89 66.84 36.85 7.08
C ASP A 89 68.00 36.02 6.50
N THR A 90 68.63 35.20 7.33
CA THR A 90 69.71 34.29 6.91
C THR A 90 69.25 33.10 6.11
N LEU A 91 68.03 32.56 6.42
CA LEU A 91 67.46 31.41 5.75
C LEU A 91 66.26 31.72 4.84
N ASN A 92 65.91 33.05 4.76
CA ASN A 92 64.78 33.57 3.99
C ASN A 92 63.48 32.74 4.17
N ARG A 93 63.17 32.42 5.43
CA ARG A 93 61.99 31.61 5.81
C ARG A 93 61.46 32.07 7.17
N ASP A 94 60.15 31.87 7.35
CA ASP A 94 59.50 32.09 8.63
C ASP A 94 59.71 30.89 9.56
N PHE A 95 60.09 31.17 10.78
CA PHE A 95 60.27 30.20 11.86
C PHE A 95 59.37 30.53 13.02
N LEU A 96 58.75 29.49 13.55
CA LEU A 96 58.06 29.53 14.85
C LEU A 96 59.08 29.20 15.94
N TYR A 97 59.36 30.22 16.74
CA TYR A 97 60.26 30.06 17.91
C TYR A 97 59.43 29.83 19.14
N CYS A 98 59.57 28.67 19.73
CA CYS A 98 58.99 28.30 21.01
C CYS A 98 60.07 28.30 22.07
N ALA A 99 59.88 29.03 23.15
CA ALA A 99 60.85 29.09 24.24
C ALA A 99 60.18 28.78 25.57
N ARG A 100 60.86 28.00 26.44
CA ARG A 100 60.35 27.66 27.77
C ARG A 100 61.50 27.68 28.81
N THR A 101 61.22 28.20 29.98
CA THR A 101 62.17 28.20 31.10
C THR A 101 62.12 26.87 31.83
N VAL A 102 63.29 26.22 31.99
CA VAL A 102 63.48 24.96 32.71
C VAL A 102 64.76 25.12 33.55
N ASP A 103 64.67 24.91 34.87
CA ASP A 103 65.77 25.00 35.82
C ASP A 103 66.65 26.27 35.67
N GLY A 104 66.02 27.43 35.51
CA GLY A 104 66.69 28.72 35.37
C GLY A 104 67.36 28.99 34.00
N ARG A 105 67.23 28.07 33.05
CA ARG A 105 67.66 28.20 31.66
C ARG A 105 66.45 28.26 30.72
N VAL A 106 66.61 28.83 29.54
CA VAL A 106 65.59 28.82 28.51
C VAL A 106 65.94 27.84 27.40
N VAL A 107 65.06 26.85 27.20
CA VAL A 107 65.14 25.95 26.04
C VAL A 107 64.30 26.58 24.92
N ARG A 108 64.93 26.85 23.80
CA ARG A 108 64.36 27.46 22.61
C ARG A 108 64.36 26.47 21.47
N LEU A 109 63.24 26.28 20.83
CA LEU A 109 63.05 25.48 19.63
C LEU A 109 62.70 26.39 18.45
N ALA A 110 63.38 26.22 17.30
CA ALA A 110 63.04 26.91 16.07
C ALA A 110 62.53 25.90 15.05
N VAL A 111 61.28 26.02 14.69
CA VAL A 111 60.58 25.13 13.73
C VAL A 111 60.19 25.92 12.49
N PRO A 112 60.55 25.43 11.26
CA PRO A 112 60.09 26.08 10.04
C PRO A 112 58.57 26.17 9.99
N TYR A 113 58.01 27.36 9.84
CA TYR A 113 56.55 27.60 9.89
C TYR A 113 55.77 26.84 8.80
N THR A 114 56.41 26.63 7.63
CA THR A 114 55.84 25.85 6.53
C THR A 114 55.56 24.40 6.91
N GLY A 115 56.36 23.80 7.79
CA GLY A 115 56.14 22.44 8.30
C GLY A 115 54.92 22.33 9.20
N VAL A 116 54.69 23.33 10.04
CA VAL A 116 53.54 23.37 10.97
C VAL A 116 52.23 23.50 10.19
N ILE A 117 52.16 24.39 9.18
CA ILE A 117 50.98 24.57 8.34
C ILE A 117 50.68 23.31 7.52
N ARG A 118 51.71 22.65 7.00
CA ARG A 118 51.54 21.42 6.19
C ARG A 118 50.97 20.26 7.03
N SER A 119 51.49 20.07 8.24
CA SER A 119 50.98 19.01 9.14
C SER A 119 49.53 19.27 9.57
N GLN A 120 49.16 20.51 9.88
CA GLN A 120 47.80 20.88 10.21
C GLN A 120 46.85 20.65 9.03
N ARG A 121 47.22 21.04 7.79
CA ARG A 121 46.40 20.83 6.59
C ARG A 121 46.15 19.33 6.33
N LEU A 122 47.17 18.48 6.51
CA LEU A 122 47.06 17.03 6.38
C LEU A 122 46.11 16.44 7.45
N ALA A 123 46.21 16.90 8.69
CA ALA A 123 45.33 16.46 9.79
C ALA A 123 43.85 16.85 9.50
N TRP A 124 43.61 18.09 9.06
CA TRP A 124 42.25 18.52 8.67
C TRP A 124 41.71 17.75 7.47
N ALA A 125 42.54 17.51 6.43
CA ALA A 125 42.13 16.71 5.27
C ALA A 125 41.74 15.27 5.67
N GLY A 126 42.53 14.65 6.57
CA GLY A 126 42.22 13.34 7.11
C GLY A 126 40.88 13.29 7.90
N LEU A 127 40.64 14.31 8.73
CA LEU A 127 39.40 14.45 9.48
C LEU A 127 38.21 14.62 8.55
N CYS A 128 38.30 15.48 7.56
CA CYS A 128 37.23 15.71 6.57
C CYS A 128 36.93 14.40 5.78
N ALA A 129 37.94 13.66 5.36
CA ALA A 129 37.79 12.39 4.67
C ALA A 129 37.09 11.35 5.55
N ALA A 130 37.45 11.25 6.83
CA ALA A 130 36.81 10.34 7.78
C ALA A 130 35.33 10.67 8.02
N VAL A 131 35.01 11.98 8.16
CA VAL A 131 33.62 12.44 8.31
C VAL A 131 32.81 12.15 7.05
N ALA A 132 33.36 12.42 5.86
CA ALA A 132 32.70 12.14 4.59
C ALA A 132 32.42 10.62 4.42
N MET A 133 33.38 9.78 4.75
CA MET A 133 33.24 8.33 4.70
C MET A 133 32.15 7.85 5.68
N GLY A 134 32.12 8.36 6.92
CA GLY A 134 31.07 8.07 7.89
C GLY A 134 29.69 8.46 7.39
N ALA A 135 29.55 9.64 6.79
CA ALA A 135 28.30 10.09 6.19
C ALA A 135 27.83 9.18 5.03
N CYS A 136 28.77 8.73 4.17
CA CYS A 136 28.47 7.78 3.10
C CYS A 136 27.98 6.44 3.62
N VAL A 137 28.59 5.90 4.67
CA VAL A 137 28.17 4.64 5.30
C VAL A 137 26.76 4.78 5.89
N ILE A 138 26.48 5.87 6.60
CA ILE A 138 25.15 6.13 7.17
C ILE A 138 24.11 6.25 6.05
N ALA A 139 24.41 6.98 4.99
CA ALA A 139 23.52 7.11 3.83
C ALA A 139 23.26 5.76 3.15
N LEU A 140 24.29 4.93 2.98
CA LEU A 140 24.18 3.59 2.42
C LEU A 140 23.27 2.70 3.28
N VAL A 141 23.52 2.65 4.59
CA VAL A 141 22.72 1.90 5.55
C VAL A 141 21.26 2.36 5.50
N PHE A 142 21.03 3.66 5.48
CA PHE A 142 19.69 4.23 5.38
C PHE A 142 18.97 3.80 4.08
N VAL A 143 19.65 3.87 2.94
CA VAL A 143 19.09 3.46 1.64
C VAL A 143 18.77 1.97 1.62
N VAL A 144 19.71 1.13 2.10
CA VAL A 144 19.53 -0.33 2.17
C VAL A 144 18.37 -0.70 3.08
N THR A 145 18.32 -0.11 4.28
CA THR A 145 17.23 -0.37 5.24
C THR A 145 15.87 0.05 4.67
N ARG A 146 15.81 1.22 4.02
CA ARG A 146 14.57 1.68 3.36
C ARG A 146 14.13 0.76 2.22
N ARG A 147 15.06 0.24 1.42
CA ARG A 147 14.75 -0.72 0.35
C ARG A 147 14.26 -2.05 0.90
N LEU A 148 14.91 -2.57 1.94
CA LEU A 148 14.52 -3.82 2.57
C LEU A 148 13.14 -3.74 3.23
N THR A 149 12.86 -2.67 3.98
CA THR A 149 11.54 -2.46 4.59
C THR A 149 10.43 -2.37 3.54
N ARG A 150 10.65 -1.65 2.43
CA ARG A 150 9.67 -1.59 1.34
C ARG A 150 9.40 -2.97 0.73
N ARG A 151 10.44 -3.75 0.44
CA ARG A 151 10.29 -5.11 -0.10
C ARG A 151 9.54 -6.04 0.86
N LEU A 152 9.83 -5.96 2.16
CA LEU A 152 9.14 -6.75 3.17
C LEU A 152 7.66 -6.34 3.28
N ASP A 153 7.34 -5.03 3.23
CA ASP A 153 5.97 -4.54 3.24
C ASP A 153 5.19 -4.99 1.99
N GLU A 154 5.83 -4.99 0.81
CA GLU A 154 5.23 -5.49 -0.42
C GLU A 154 4.99 -7.00 -0.38
N GLN A 155 5.95 -7.78 0.12
CA GLN A 155 5.79 -9.23 0.29
C GLN A 155 4.71 -9.58 1.31
N SER A 156 4.65 -8.87 2.44
CA SER A 156 3.61 -9.10 3.44
C SER A 156 2.21 -8.82 2.90
N LYS A 157 2.05 -7.74 2.11
CA LYS A 157 0.78 -7.44 1.43
C LYS A 157 0.39 -8.51 0.43
N ARG A 158 1.34 -9.01 -0.38
CA ARG A 158 1.08 -10.10 -1.33
C ARG A 158 0.66 -11.39 -0.61
N LEU A 159 1.31 -11.73 0.49
CA LEU A 159 0.95 -12.89 1.31
C LEU A 159 -0.43 -12.72 1.97
N GLU A 160 -0.76 -11.53 2.45
CA GLU A 160 -2.09 -11.23 3.00
C GLU A 160 -3.19 -11.39 1.94
N ILE A 161 -2.96 -10.86 0.73
CA ILE A 161 -3.89 -11.01 -0.41
C ILE A 161 -4.00 -12.48 -0.82
N ALA A 162 -2.88 -13.21 -0.95
CA ALA A 162 -2.89 -14.62 -1.31
C ALA A 162 -3.61 -15.48 -0.25
N ALA A 163 -3.39 -15.20 1.04
CA ALA A 163 -4.06 -15.88 2.14
C ALA A 163 -5.57 -15.58 2.19
N ALA A 164 -5.96 -14.34 1.88
CA ALA A 164 -7.38 -13.96 1.78
C ALA A 164 -8.04 -14.68 0.60
N ASN A 165 -7.41 -14.73 -0.57
CA ASN A 165 -7.92 -15.46 -1.73
C ASN A 165 -8.04 -16.97 -1.48
N GLU A 166 -7.07 -17.58 -0.80
CA GLU A 166 -7.13 -19.02 -0.48
C GLU A 166 -8.25 -19.33 0.53
N ARG A 167 -8.46 -18.50 1.56
CA ARG A 167 -9.60 -18.64 2.49
C ARG A 167 -10.91 -18.52 1.74
N PHE A 168 -11.02 -17.49 0.91
CA PHE A 168 -12.16 -17.23 0.09
C PHE A 168 -12.50 -18.44 -0.83
N ARG A 169 -11.50 -19.00 -1.53
CA ARG A 169 -11.66 -20.19 -2.37
C ARG A 169 -12.13 -21.42 -1.57
N ARG A 170 -11.62 -21.61 -0.36
CA ARG A 170 -12.05 -22.71 0.51
C ARG A 170 -13.49 -22.55 0.98
N GLU A 171 -13.85 -21.34 1.43
CA GLU A 171 -15.23 -21.04 1.84
C GLU A 171 -16.20 -21.20 0.69
N PHE A 172 -15.84 -20.72 -0.50
CA PHE A 172 -16.64 -20.89 -1.70
C PHE A 172 -16.88 -22.37 -2.02
N THR A 173 -15.82 -23.18 -2.08
CA THR A 173 -15.93 -24.64 -2.36
C THR A 173 -16.78 -25.34 -1.31
N THR A 174 -16.60 -24.99 -0.03
CA THR A 174 -17.39 -25.57 1.06
C THR A 174 -18.87 -25.22 0.94
N ASN A 175 -19.17 -23.94 0.68
CA ASN A 175 -20.55 -23.47 0.55
C ASN A 175 -21.25 -24.07 -0.69
N VAL A 176 -20.57 -24.12 -1.84
CA VAL A 176 -21.09 -24.81 -3.05
C VAL A 176 -21.43 -26.26 -2.74
N THR A 177 -20.52 -26.99 -2.09
CA THR A 177 -20.72 -28.40 -1.74
C THR A 177 -21.93 -28.57 -0.84
N HIS A 178 -22.11 -27.74 0.17
CA HIS A 178 -23.24 -27.76 1.07
C HIS A 178 -24.56 -27.43 0.38
N GLU A 179 -24.58 -26.40 -0.48
CA GLU A 179 -25.79 -26.00 -1.21
C GLU A 179 -26.18 -26.98 -2.33
N LEU A 180 -25.22 -27.75 -2.88
CA LEU A 180 -25.51 -28.87 -3.80
C LEU A 180 -26.00 -30.11 -3.07
N LYS A 181 -25.46 -30.44 -1.89
CA LYS A 181 -25.81 -31.64 -1.15
C LYS A 181 -27.27 -31.63 -0.68
N SER A 182 -27.78 -30.49 -0.25
CA SER A 182 -29.16 -30.36 0.28
C SER A 182 -30.24 -30.79 -0.74
N PRO A 183 -30.30 -30.16 -1.95
CA PRO A 183 -31.29 -30.53 -2.96
C PRO A 183 -31.12 -31.98 -3.44
N LEU A 184 -29.88 -32.45 -3.58
CA LEU A 184 -29.61 -33.84 -3.98
C LEU A 184 -30.16 -34.85 -2.97
N THR A 185 -29.99 -34.56 -1.67
CA THR A 185 -30.55 -35.42 -0.61
C THR A 185 -32.09 -35.43 -0.62
N ALA A 186 -32.72 -34.27 -0.88
CA ALA A 186 -34.17 -34.18 -0.98
C ALA A 186 -34.71 -34.96 -2.21
N ILE A 187 -34.04 -34.85 -3.36
CA ILE A 187 -34.37 -35.62 -4.56
C ILE A 187 -34.22 -37.11 -4.30
N GLN A 188 -33.09 -37.54 -3.73
CA GLN A 188 -32.86 -38.96 -3.39
C GLN A 188 -33.92 -39.48 -2.44
N GLY A 189 -34.23 -38.76 -1.36
CA GLY A 189 -35.29 -39.19 -0.42
C GLY A 189 -36.66 -39.30 -1.07
N ALA A 190 -37.04 -38.38 -1.96
CA ALA A 190 -38.29 -38.46 -2.70
C ALA A 190 -38.31 -39.66 -3.68
N VAL A 191 -37.21 -39.95 -4.35
CA VAL A 191 -37.06 -41.11 -5.25
C VAL A 191 -37.10 -42.41 -4.46
N ASP A 192 -36.46 -42.51 -3.30
CA ASP A 192 -36.46 -43.70 -2.44
C ASP A 192 -37.88 -44.02 -1.98
N VAL A 193 -38.67 -43.01 -1.55
CA VAL A 193 -40.07 -43.19 -1.15
C VAL A 193 -40.93 -43.63 -2.33
N LEU A 194 -40.72 -43.08 -3.53
CA LEU A 194 -41.44 -43.52 -4.75
C LEU A 194 -41.05 -44.94 -5.17
N GLY A 195 -39.80 -45.37 -4.89
CA GLY A 195 -39.31 -46.71 -5.24
C GLY A 195 -39.60 -47.82 -4.23
N ASP A 196 -39.93 -47.48 -3.00
CA ASP A 196 -40.14 -48.48 -1.89
C ASP A 196 -41.44 -49.29 -1.99
N GLY A 197 -42.19 -49.12 -3.07
CA GLY A 197 -43.44 -49.90 -3.27
C GLY A 197 -44.55 -49.56 -2.31
N SER A 198 -44.48 -48.52 -1.52
CA SER A 198 -45.49 -48.02 -0.61
C SER A 198 -46.78 -47.69 -1.36
N CYS A 199 -47.97 -48.03 -0.82
CA CYS A 199 -49.24 -47.59 -1.38
C CYS A 199 -49.39 -46.04 -1.18
N LEU A 200 -48.76 -45.26 -2.03
CA LEU A 200 -48.90 -43.81 -2.06
C LEU A 200 -50.20 -43.41 -2.75
N SER A 201 -50.93 -42.47 -2.19
CA SER A 201 -52.02 -41.79 -2.88
C SER A 201 -51.49 -41.01 -4.10
N GLU A 202 -52.34 -40.70 -5.06
CA GLU A 202 -51.99 -39.88 -6.21
C GLU A 202 -51.52 -38.48 -5.79
N GLU A 203 -52.04 -37.95 -4.69
CA GLU A 203 -51.67 -36.65 -4.14
C GLU A 203 -50.23 -36.67 -3.57
N GLU A 204 -49.92 -37.69 -2.73
CA GLU A 204 -48.56 -37.88 -2.20
C GLU A 204 -47.52 -38.10 -3.32
N ARG A 205 -47.89 -38.84 -4.36
CA ARG A 205 -47.02 -39.05 -5.52
C ARG A 205 -46.78 -37.75 -6.27
N LYS A 206 -47.82 -36.93 -6.45
CA LYS A 206 -47.72 -35.62 -7.10
C LYS A 206 -46.81 -34.66 -6.29
N ASP A 207 -46.93 -34.67 -4.96
CA ASP A 207 -46.10 -33.88 -4.08
C ASP A 207 -44.61 -34.27 -4.18
N LEU A 208 -44.33 -35.59 -4.18
CA LEU A 208 -42.96 -36.09 -4.34
C LEU A 208 -42.34 -35.69 -5.71
N PHE A 209 -43.13 -35.80 -6.80
CA PHE A 209 -42.70 -35.29 -8.10
C PHE A 209 -42.49 -33.78 -8.10
N GLY A 210 -43.30 -33.02 -7.37
CA GLY A 210 -43.16 -31.59 -7.16
C GLY A 210 -41.82 -31.24 -6.48
N ILE A 211 -41.46 -31.99 -5.44
CA ILE A 211 -40.18 -31.87 -4.73
C ILE A 211 -39.01 -32.14 -5.69
N ILE A 212 -39.05 -33.27 -6.43
CA ILE A 212 -37.99 -33.62 -7.37
C ILE A 212 -37.82 -32.53 -8.44
N HIS A 213 -38.91 -32.04 -9.02
CA HIS A 213 -38.90 -31.03 -10.04
C HIS A 213 -38.34 -29.68 -9.49
N GLY A 214 -38.83 -29.25 -8.34
CA GLY A 214 -38.41 -28.01 -7.69
C GLY A 214 -36.92 -28.00 -7.31
N GLU A 215 -36.47 -29.11 -6.68
CA GLU A 215 -35.05 -29.20 -6.28
C GLU A 215 -34.12 -29.43 -7.46
N SER A 216 -34.54 -30.07 -8.55
CA SER A 216 -33.80 -30.19 -9.79
C SER A 216 -33.65 -28.84 -10.49
N ALA A 217 -34.71 -28.03 -10.58
CA ALA A 217 -34.66 -26.68 -11.13
C ALA A 217 -33.73 -25.79 -10.30
N ARG A 218 -33.82 -25.86 -8.96
CA ARG A 218 -32.92 -25.13 -8.06
C ARG A 218 -31.45 -25.52 -8.24
N LEU A 219 -31.16 -26.80 -8.42
CA LEU A 219 -29.81 -27.31 -8.64
C LEU A 219 -29.25 -26.80 -9.99
N GLY A 220 -30.08 -26.76 -11.03
CA GLY A 220 -29.74 -26.18 -12.33
C GLY A 220 -29.39 -24.69 -12.21
N SER A 221 -30.20 -23.90 -11.50
CA SER A 221 -29.91 -22.48 -11.23
C SER A 221 -28.61 -22.32 -10.47
N LEU A 222 -28.36 -23.10 -9.41
CA LEU A 222 -27.12 -23.00 -8.62
C LEU A 222 -25.88 -23.31 -9.47
N VAL A 223 -25.93 -24.34 -10.32
CA VAL A 223 -24.82 -24.67 -11.24
C VAL A 223 -24.61 -23.53 -12.24
N GLY A 224 -25.68 -22.97 -12.80
CA GLY A 224 -25.60 -21.81 -13.70
C GLY A 224 -24.93 -20.60 -13.03
N ASP A 225 -25.38 -20.26 -11.82
CA ASP A 225 -24.80 -19.13 -11.05
C ASP A 225 -23.31 -19.33 -10.72
N VAL A 226 -22.91 -20.57 -10.37
CA VAL A 226 -21.51 -20.92 -10.10
C VAL A 226 -20.65 -20.78 -11.36
N LEU A 227 -21.16 -21.26 -12.51
CA LEU A 227 -20.45 -21.13 -13.79
C LEU A 227 -20.35 -19.67 -14.26
N SER A 228 -21.44 -18.89 -14.16
CA SER A 228 -21.43 -17.46 -14.47
C SER A 228 -20.39 -16.73 -13.61
N LEU A 229 -20.37 -16.98 -12.31
CA LEU A 229 -19.41 -16.35 -11.41
C LEU A 229 -17.96 -16.73 -11.74
N ALA A 230 -17.69 -17.99 -12.07
CA ALA A 230 -16.36 -18.45 -12.46
C ALA A 230 -15.89 -17.81 -13.77
N GLN A 231 -16.78 -17.61 -14.75
CA GLN A 231 -16.49 -16.91 -16.00
C GLN A 231 -16.19 -15.43 -15.75
N ILE A 232 -16.99 -14.76 -14.94
CA ILE A 232 -16.77 -13.35 -14.59
C ILE A 232 -15.41 -13.15 -13.92
N GLU A 233 -15.03 -14.02 -12.98
CA GLU A 233 -13.72 -13.98 -12.32
C GLU A 233 -12.56 -14.16 -13.31
N GLN A 234 -12.72 -15.00 -14.31
CA GLN A 234 -11.72 -15.19 -15.36
C GLN A 234 -11.62 -13.95 -16.26
N GLU A 235 -12.75 -13.37 -16.67
CA GLU A 235 -12.83 -12.16 -17.47
C GLU A 235 -12.17 -10.97 -16.75
N GLU A 236 -12.37 -10.81 -15.45
CA GLU A 236 -11.70 -9.78 -14.63
C GLU A 236 -10.16 -9.89 -14.68
N ILE A 237 -9.62 -11.11 -14.73
CA ILE A 237 -8.18 -11.37 -14.80
C ILE A 237 -7.61 -11.05 -16.18
N GLU A 238 -8.33 -11.42 -17.24
CA GLU A 238 -7.86 -11.32 -18.63
C GLU A 238 -7.95 -9.88 -19.18
N HIS A 239 -8.70 -8.98 -18.56
CA HIS A 239 -8.92 -7.59 -18.97
C HIS A 239 -9.38 -7.46 -20.44
N SER A 240 -9.94 -8.52 -21.03
CA SER A 240 -10.36 -8.57 -22.42
C SER A 240 -11.89 -8.46 -22.53
N HIS A 241 -12.39 -7.22 -22.57
CA HIS A 241 -13.83 -7.00 -22.74
C HIS A 241 -14.10 -6.30 -24.06
N ASP A 242 -14.77 -6.99 -24.96
CA ASP A 242 -15.33 -6.40 -26.18
C ASP A 242 -16.68 -5.73 -25.85
N PHE A 243 -16.61 -4.60 -25.13
CA PHE A 243 -17.79 -3.83 -24.80
C PHE A 243 -18.29 -3.09 -26.06
N ALA A 244 -19.54 -3.35 -26.42
CA ALA A 244 -20.26 -2.66 -27.48
C ALA A 244 -20.95 -1.36 -26.97
N ASP A 245 -21.42 -0.56 -27.92
CA ASP A 245 -22.33 0.54 -27.66
C ASP A 245 -23.76 -0.04 -27.50
N VAL A 246 -24.33 0.10 -26.31
CA VAL A 246 -25.62 -0.50 -25.95
C VAL A 246 -26.66 0.59 -25.73
N PRO A 247 -27.78 0.61 -26.48
CA PRO A 247 -28.92 1.49 -26.24
C PRO A 247 -29.65 1.00 -24.97
N LEU A 248 -29.43 1.69 -23.86
CA LEU A 248 -29.88 1.25 -22.54
C LEU A 248 -31.40 1.20 -22.43
N ALA A 249 -32.10 2.15 -23.05
CA ALA A 249 -33.55 2.21 -22.99
C ALA A 249 -34.20 0.96 -23.63
N GLU A 250 -33.67 0.53 -24.78
CA GLU A 250 -34.17 -0.67 -25.48
C GLU A 250 -33.91 -1.94 -24.66
N LEU A 251 -32.74 -2.01 -24.04
CA LEU A 251 -32.37 -3.15 -23.20
C LEU A 251 -33.26 -3.27 -21.96
N VAL A 252 -33.53 -2.15 -21.27
CA VAL A 252 -34.42 -2.12 -20.09
C VAL A 252 -35.83 -2.55 -20.46
N ASP A 253 -36.36 -2.03 -21.56
CA ASP A 253 -37.72 -2.37 -22.04
C ASP A 253 -37.80 -3.85 -22.46
N ALA A 254 -36.80 -4.39 -23.13
CA ALA A 254 -36.74 -5.79 -23.55
C ALA A 254 -36.74 -6.73 -22.36
N VAL A 255 -35.87 -6.45 -21.35
CA VAL A 255 -35.80 -7.27 -20.12
C VAL A 255 -37.09 -7.17 -19.33
N ALA A 256 -37.65 -5.97 -19.11
CA ALA A 256 -38.88 -5.80 -18.37
C ALA A 256 -40.04 -6.55 -19.05
N THR A 257 -40.13 -6.53 -20.39
CA THR A 257 -41.13 -7.27 -21.16
C THR A 257 -40.96 -8.77 -21.02
N ARG A 258 -39.74 -9.28 -21.10
CA ARG A 258 -39.44 -10.70 -20.94
C ARG A 258 -39.78 -11.22 -19.54
N GLU A 259 -39.40 -10.48 -18.52
CA GLU A 259 -39.65 -10.84 -17.12
C GLU A 259 -41.12 -10.64 -16.72
N GLN A 260 -41.91 -9.86 -17.46
CA GLN A 260 -43.35 -9.70 -17.19
C GLN A 260 -44.12 -11.02 -17.27
N ALA A 261 -43.67 -11.98 -18.07
CA ALA A 261 -44.32 -13.33 -18.13
C ALA A 261 -44.19 -14.06 -16.81
N LYS A 262 -43.03 -14.01 -16.18
CA LYS A 262 -42.80 -14.59 -14.83
C LYS A 262 -43.57 -13.81 -13.76
N ALA A 263 -43.55 -12.48 -13.85
CA ALA A 263 -44.22 -11.59 -12.93
C ALA A 263 -45.76 -11.82 -12.94
N ASN A 264 -46.35 -12.04 -14.11
CA ASN A 264 -47.77 -12.35 -14.24
C ASN A 264 -48.15 -13.64 -13.51
N ALA A 265 -47.30 -14.69 -13.57
CA ALA A 265 -47.52 -15.93 -12.84
C ALA A 265 -47.49 -15.73 -11.31
N ALA A 266 -46.75 -14.73 -10.84
CA ALA A 266 -46.67 -14.31 -9.44
C ALA A 266 -47.66 -13.20 -9.06
N HIS A 267 -48.55 -12.79 -9.98
CA HIS A 267 -49.47 -11.66 -9.80
C HIS A 267 -48.77 -10.32 -9.49
N VAL A 268 -47.61 -10.08 -10.04
CA VAL A 268 -46.77 -8.88 -9.86
C VAL A 268 -46.76 -8.09 -11.16
N LYS A 269 -46.82 -6.77 -11.06
CA LYS A 269 -46.71 -5.87 -12.21
C LYS A 269 -45.33 -5.24 -12.27
N ILE A 270 -44.63 -5.41 -13.39
CA ILE A 270 -43.38 -4.68 -13.65
C ILE A 270 -43.75 -3.39 -14.41
N ALA A 271 -43.26 -2.24 -13.95
CA ALA A 271 -43.49 -0.95 -14.59
C ALA A 271 -42.16 -0.22 -14.86
N VAL A 272 -41.92 0.14 -16.11
CA VAL A 272 -40.81 1.04 -16.44
C VAL A 272 -41.29 2.46 -16.24
N VAL A 273 -40.91 3.09 -15.13
CA VAL A 273 -41.45 4.40 -14.71
C VAL A 273 -40.65 5.57 -15.26
N ARG A 274 -39.36 5.35 -15.56
CA ARG A 274 -38.48 6.29 -16.22
C ARG A 274 -37.43 5.52 -17.02
N ASN A 275 -37.23 5.91 -18.26
CA ASN A 275 -36.26 5.25 -19.14
C ASN A 275 -35.61 6.32 -20.04
N ASP A 276 -34.47 6.86 -19.53
CA ASP A 276 -33.77 7.92 -20.28
C ASP A 276 -33.04 7.28 -21.48
N ASP A 277 -33.20 7.91 -22.65
CA ASP A 277 -32.57 7.45 -23.91
C ASP A 277 -31.09 7.80 -23.90
N VAL A 278 -30.27 6.83 -23.48
CA VAL A 278 -28.82 6.95 -23.35
C VAL A 278 -28.12 5.66 -23.78
N HIS A 279 -26.88 5.84 -24.21
CA HIS A 279 -25.99 4.75 -24.57
C HIS A 279 -24.92 4.51 -23.51
N VAL A 280 -24.59 3.26 -23.25
CA VAL A 280 -23.54 2.82 -22.36
C VAL A 280 -22.59 1.88 -23.06
N LYS A 281 -21.35 1.81 -22.60
CA LYS A 281 -20.39 0.83 -23.09
C LYS A 281 -20.50 -0.43 -22.24
N GLY A 282 -20.85 -1.57 -22.87
CA GLY A 282 -21.05 -2.81 -22.12
C GLY A 282 -21.26 -4.04 -22.97
N ASP A 283 -21.37 -5.19 -22.30
CA ASP A 283 -21.84 -6.44 -22.86
C ASP A 283 -23.36 -6.56 -22.64
N VAL A 284 -24.11 -6.69 -23.72
CA VAL A 284 -25.60 -6.76 -23.69
C VAL A 284 -26.08 -7.90 -22.80
N GLY A 285 -25.49 -9.12 -22.94
CA GLY A 285 -25.92 -10.29 -22.18
C GLY A 285 -25.64 -10.13 -20.68
N ARG A 286 -24.50 -9.54 -20.32
CA ARG A 286 -24.14 -9.27 -18.93
C ARG A 286 -25.02 -8.17 -18.30
N LEU A 287 -25.35 -7.14 -19.06
CA LEU A 287 -26.29 -6.09 -18.60
C LEU A 287 -27.71 -6.62 -18.43
N GLU A 288 -28.17 -7.52 -19.31
CA GLU A 288 -29.43 -8.27 -19.14
C GLU A 288 -29.39 -9.11 -17.86
N GLU A 289 -28.32 -9.88 -17.64
CA GLU A 289 -28.13 -10.73 -16.45
C GLU A 289 -28.21 -9.93 -15.14
N ILE A 290 -27.66 -8.69 -15.11
CA ILE A 290 -27.80 -7.77 -13.96
C ILE A 290 -29.28 -7.47 -13.69
N LEU A 291 -30.02 -7.03 -14.70
CA LEU A 291 -31.43 -6.65 -14.55
C LEU A 291 -32.31 -7.85 -14.18
N GLU A 292 -32.10 -9.00 -14.82
CA GLU A 292 -32.83 -10.24 -14.51
C GLU A 292 -32.61 -10.65 -13.05
N ASN A 293 -31.38 -10.63 -12.55
CA ASN A 293 -31.09 -10.97 -11.16
C ASN A 293 -31.76 -10.02 -10.16
N LEU A 294 -31.81 -8.70 -10.47
CA LEU A 294 -32.48 -7.72 -9.61
C LEU A 294 -33.98 -7.88 -9.61
N ILE A 295 -34.59 -8.09 -10.79
CA ILE A 295 -36.04 -8.29 -10.94
C ILE A 295 -36.45 -9.63 -10.29
N ASP A 296 -35.73 -10.72 -10.54
CA ASP A 296 -35.95 -12.03 -9.94
C ASP A 296 -35.87 -11.99 -8.41
N ASN A 297 -34.92 -11.22 -7.87
CA ASN A 297 -34.80 -10.97 -6.44
C ASN A 297 -36.03 -10.25 -5.87
N ALA A 298 -36.52 -9.21 -6.55
CA ALA A 298 -37.73 -8.52 -6.16
C ALA A 298 -38.98 -9.42 -6.25
N LEU A 299 -39.14 -10.21 -7.31
CA LEU A 299 -40.23 -11.18 -7.46
C LEU A 299 -40.26 -12.25 -6.35
N ARG A 300 -39.12 -12.77 -5.97
CA ARG A 300 -39.01 -13.87 -4.98
C ARG A 300 -39.14 -13.42 -3.54
N TYR A 301 -38.60 -12.26 -3.19
CA TYR A 301 -38.38 -11.91 -1.78
C TYR A 301 -39.23 -10.75 -1.27
N SER A 302 -39.68 -9.85 -2.15
CA SER A 302 -40.38 -8.65 -1.72
C SER A 302 -41.77 -8.93 -1.15
N GLY A 303 -42.52 -9.86 -1.75
CA GLY A 303 -43.96 -10.01 -1.50
C GLY A 303 -44.78 -8.81 -2.00
N SER A 304 -44.19 -7.98 -2.87
CA SER A 304 -44.84 -6.80 -3.51
C SER A 304 -45.68 -7.25 -4.71
N ASP A 305 -46.73 -6.53 -4.97
CA ASP A 305 -47.55 -6.67 -6.17
C ASP A 305 -47.06 -5.80 -7.36
N ARG A 306 -46.03 -4.99 -7.11
CA ARG A 306 -45.44 -4.10 -8.10
C ARG A 306 -43.92 -4.00 -7.97
N ILE A 307 -43.24 -3.93 -9.12
CA ILE A 307 -41.82 -3.65 -9.24
C ILE A 307 -41.65 -2.50 -10.23
N ASP A 308 -40.95 -1.46 -9.82
CA ASP A 308 -40.62 -0.31 -10.68
C ASP A 308 -39.19 -0.39 -11.16
N VAL A 309 -38.98 -0.30 -12.46
CA VAL A 309 -37.66 -0.19 -13.09
C VAL A 309 -37.50 1.24 -13.62
N SER A 310 -36.35 1.82 -13.35
CA SER A 310 -36.04 3.18 -13.85
C SER A 310 -34.59 3.31 -14.26
N SER A 311 -34.34 4.13 -15.30
CA SER A 311 -33.00 4.61 -15.63
C SER A 311 -32.99 6.14 -15.61
N ALA A 312 -32.02 6.74 -14.97
CA ALA A 312 -31.86 8.18 -14.81
C ALA A 312 -30.43 8.59 -15.16
N ALA A 313 -30.30 9.41 -16.21
CA ALA A 313 -28.99 9.83 -16.69
C ALA A 313 -28.57 11.19 -16.11
N THR A 314 -27.29 11.30 -15.82
CA THR A 314 -26.53 12.53 -15.60
C THR A 314 -25.64 12.81 -16.83
N PRO A 315 -24.87 13.89 -16.87
CA PRO A 315 -23.95 14.14 -17.98
C PRO A 315 -22.88 13.07 -18.19
N THR A 316 -22.46 12.36 -17.12
CA THR A 316 -21.33 11.42 -17.14
C THR A 316 -21.74 9.97 -16.86
N GLU A 317 -22.84 9.76 -16.16
CA GLU A 317 -23.26 8.45 -15.67
C GLU A 317 -24.77 8.25 -15.87
N VAL A 318 -25.20 7.00 -15.89
CA VAL A 318 -26.60 6.62 -15.78
C VAL A 318 -26.76 5.71 -14.57
N THR A 319 -27.80 5.95 -13.79
CA THR A 319 -28.21 5.10 -12.67
C THR A 319 -29.44 4.31 -13.07
N ILE A 320 -29.35 3.00 -12.96
CA ILE A 320 -30.47 2.06 -13.18
C ILE A 320 -30.94 1.57 -11.82
N SER A 321 -32.25 1.57 -11.58
CA SER A 321 -32.82 1.17 -10.29
C SER A 321 -33.98 0.21 -10.48
N VAL A 322 -34.04 -0.80 -9.63
CA VAL A 322 -35.15 -1.74 -9.48
C VAL A 322 -35.70 -1.58 -8.07
N THR A 323 -36.96 -1.16 -7.97
CA THR A 323 -37.64 -0.85 -6.71
C THR A 323 -38.80 -1.82 -6.48
N ASP A 324 -38.83 -2.48 -5.36
CA ASP A 324 -39.99 -3.21 -4.83
C ASP A 324 -40.61 -2.45 -3.64
N PHE A 325 -41.87 -2.70 -3.37
CA PHE A 325 -42.65 -2.08 -2.29
C PHE A 325 -43.02 -3.10 -1.20
N GLY A 326 -42.14 -4.09 -0.99
CA GLY A 326 -42.41 -5.23 -0.15
C GLY A 326 -41.88 -5.12 1.29
N ILE A 327 -41.42 -6.26 1.81
CA ILE A 327 -41.04 -6.41 3.23
C ILE A 327 -39.82 -5.62 3.62
N GLY A 328 -38.98 -5.23 2.67
CA GLY A 328 -37.70 -4.56 2.94
C GLY A 328 -36.66 -5.44 3.63
N ILE A 329 -35.48 -4.87 3.85
CA ILE A 329 -34.29 -5.53 4.43
C ILE A 329 -33.88 -4.78 5.72
N PRO A 330 -33.71 -5.49 6.86
CA PRO A 330 -33.20 -4.88 8.08
C PRO A 330 -31.77 -4.33 7.89
N ALA A 331 -31.47 -3.19 8.51
CA ALA A 331 -30.22 -2.45 8.32
C ALA A 331 -28.95 -3.28 8.62
N GLU A 332 -29.04 -4.22 9.56
CA GLU A 332 -27.93 -5.11 9.93
C GLU A 332 -27.49 -6.06 8.80
N HIS A 333 -28.39 -6.36 7.86
CA HIS A 333 -28.10 -7.24 6.73
C HIS A 333 -27.56 -6.49 5.51
N ILE A 334 -27.83 -5.18 5.38
CA ILE A 334 -27.46 -4.39 4.20
C ILE A 334 -25.97 -4.48 3.83
N PRO A 335 -25.01 -4.44 4.77
CA PRO A 335 -23.59 -4.58 4.44
C PRO A 335 -23.20 -5.91 3.80
N HIS A 336 -24.02 -6.96 4.03
CA HIS A 336 -23.69 -8.34 3.71
C HIS A 336 -24.44 -8.90 2.50
N ILE A 337 -25.51 -8.26 2.02
CA ILE A 337 -26.40 -8.83 0.99
C ILE A 337 -25.73 -9.10 -0.35
N PHE A 338 -24.59 -8.45 -0.63
CA PHE A 338 -23.78 -8.69 -1.83
C PHE A 338 -22.66 -9.75 -1.62
N GLU A 339 -22.60 -10.35 -0.41
CA GLU A 339 -21.69 -11.47 -0.16
C GLU A 339 -22.26 -12.77 -0.73
N ARG A 340 -21.39 -13.64 -1.23
CA ARG A 340 -21.78 -14.92 -1.84
C ARG A 340 -22.43 -15.83 -0.82
N PHE A 341 -23.53 -16.49 -1.19
CA PHE A 341 -24.33 -17.38 -0.35
C PHE A 341 -24.98 -16.70 0.86
N TYR A 342 -24.91 -15.36 0.93
CA TYR A 342 -25.55 -14.63 2.02
C TYR A 342 -27.06 -14.63 1.85
N ARG A 343 -27.80 -14.82 2.95
CA ARG A 343 -29.26 -14.81 3.00
C ARG A 343 -29.73 -14.25 4.32
N VAL A 344 -30.66 -13.32 4.29
CA VAL A 344 -31.30 -12.73 5.48
C VAL A 344 -32.02 -13.78 6.31
N ASN A 345 -32.73 -14.70 5.64
CA ASN A 345 -33.46 -15.84 6.29
C ASN A 345 -33.20 -17.11 5.51
N LYS A 346 -32.37 -18.02 6.06
CA LYS A 346 -31.95 -19.25 5.40
C LYS A 346 -33.11 -20.22 5.12
N SER A 347 -34.12 -20.31 6.01
CA SER A 347 -35.26 -21.24 5.85
C SER A 347 -36.22 -20.75 4.76
N ARG A 348 -36.66 -19.50 4.81
CA ARG A 348 -37.58 -18.90 3.83
C ARG A 348 -36.94 -18.82 2.43
N SER A 349 -35.65 -18.47 2.36
CA SER A 349 -34.95 -18.39 1.06
C SER A 349 -34.77 -19.75 0.40
N ARG A 350 -34.69 -20.85 1.19
CA ARG A 350 -34.65 -22.20 0.63
C ARG A 350 -35.97 -22.58 -0.02
N SER A 351 -37.10 -22.33 0.64
CA SER A 351 -38.41 -22.61 0.08
C SER A 351 -38.73 -21.81 -1.18
N LEU A 352 -38.12 -20.65 -1.33
CA LEU A 352 -38.25 -19.78 -2.52
C LEU A 352 -37.19 -20.06 -3.61
N GLY A 353 -36.34 -21.06 -3.43
CA GLY A 353 -35.39 -21.53 -4.45
C GLY A 353 -34.19 -20.62 -4.68
N GLY A 354 -33.91 -19.66 -3.78
CA GLY A 354 -32.78 -18.75 -3.94
C GLY A 354 -31.43 -19.43 -3.70
N THR A 355 -30.42 -19.09 -4.49
CA THR A 355 -29.02 -19.57 -4.39
C THR A 355 -28.16 -18.75 -3.44
N GLY A 356 -28.47 -17.45 -3.29
CA GLY A 356 -27.64 -16.47 -2.58
C GLY A 356 -26.43 -16.00 -3.38
N LEU A 357 -26.41 -16.29 -4.69
CA LEU A 357 -25.35 -15.85 -5.61
C LEU A 357 -25.75 -14.68 -6.48
N GLY A 358 -27.03 -14.50 -6.79
CA GLY A 358 -27.51 -13.49 -7.75
C GLY A 358 -27.05 -12.06 -7.45
N LEU A 359 -27.14 -11.58 -6.20
CA LEU A 359 -26.65 -10.22 -5.86
C LEU A 359 -25.13 -10.12 -5.89
N ALA A 360 -24.40 -11.19 -5.62
CA ALA A 360 -22.94 -11.22 -5.78
C ALA A 360 -22.56 -11.14 -7.27
N ILE A 361 -23.28 -11.86 -8.15
CA ILE A 361 -23.14 -11.77 -9.62
C ILE A 361 -23.39 -10.34 -10.07
N VAL A 362 -24.49 -9.71 -9.65
CA VAL A 362 -24.78 -8.30 -9.96
C VAL A 362 -23.62 -7.39 -9.60
N LYS A 363 -23.09 -7.50 -8.39
CA LYS A 363 -21.94 -6.68 -7.95
C LYS A 363 -20.72 -6.86 -8.83
N HIS A 364 -20.34 -8.10 -9.15
CA HIS A 364 -19.18 -8.38 -10.00
C HIS A 364 -19.37 -7.88 -11.43
N LEU A 365 -20.54 -8.13 -12.03
CA LEU A 365 -20.86 -7.65 -13.38
C LEU A 365 -20.85 -6.13 -13.48
N VAL A 366 -21.41 -5.42 -12.49
CA VAL A 366 -21.38 -3.95 -12.45
C VAL A 366 -19.96 -3.43 -12.29
N GLN A 367 -19.13 -4.07 -11.45
CA GLN A 367 -17.71 -3.72 -11.30
C GLN A 367 -16.93 -3.96 -12.58
N LEU A 368 -17.20 -5.04 -13.31
CA LEU A 368 -16.63 -5.33 -14.62
C LEU A 368 -16.88 -4.20 -15.62
N HIS A 369 -18.07 -3.58 -15.56
CA HIS A 369 -18.46 -2.42 -16.37
C HIS A 369 -17.97 -1.07 -15.80
N GLY A 370 -17.13 -1.08 -14.74
CA GLY A 370 -16.59 0.12 -14.10
C GLY A 370 -17.61 0.91 -13.27
N GLY A 371 -18.76 0.31 -12.97
CA GLY A 371 -19.83 0.90 -12.19
C GLY A 371 -19.79 0.58 -10.69
N SER A 372 -20.82 1.01 -9.98
CA SER A 372 -21.01 0.74 -8.55
C SER A 372 -22.45 0.31 -8.26
N VAL A 373 -22.64 -0.52 -7.24
CA VAL A 373 -23.97 -0.94 -6.76
C VAL A 373 -24.30 -0.25 -5.44
N SER A 374 -25.57 0.03 -5.25
CA SER A 374 -26.10 0.58 -4.00
C SER A 374 -27.47 -0.01 -3.69
N VAL A 375 -27.87 0.07 -2.42
CA VAL A 375 -29.17 -0.39 -1.94
C VAL A 375 -29.72 0.58 -0.91
N VAL A 376 -31.00 0.86 -1.02
CA VAL A 376 -31.77 1.61 -0.02
C VAL A 376 -32.96 0.74 0.36
N SER A 377 -33.09 0.39 1.64
CA SER A 377 -34.18 -0.45 2.12
C SER A 377 -34.52 -0.13 3.56
N SER A 378 -35.79 -0.30 3.89
CA SER A 378 -36.29 -0.22 5.26
C SER A 378 -37.37 -1.27 5.47
N PRO A 379 -37.44 -1.94 6.63
CA PRO A 379 -38.47 -2.92 6.92
C PRO A 379 -39.88 -2.37 6.69
N GLY A 380 -40.67 -3.05 5.88
CA GLY A 380 -42.05 -2.69 5.53
C GLY A 380 -42.20 -1.53 4.52
N GLN A 381 -41.12 -1.02 3.96
CA GLN A 381 -41.13 0.06 2.96
C GLN A 381 -40.59 -0.37 1.59
N GLY A 382 -40.15 -1.62 1.46
CA GLY A 382 -39.57 -2.16 0.25
C GLY A 382 -38.08 -1.94 0.12
N THR A 383 -37.56 -2.24 -1.06
CA THR A 383 -36.12 -2.16 -1.37
C THR A 383 -35.89 -1.55 -2.75
N THR A 384 -34.93 -0.65 -2.86
CA THR A 384 -34.42 -0.13 -4.13
C THR A 384 -32.97 -0.59 -4.28
N PHE A 385 -32.71 -1.45 -5.27
CA PHE A 385 -31.39 -1.74 -5.74
C PHE A 385 -31.03 -0.83 -6.90
N SER A 386 -29.85 -0.23 -6.88
CA SER A 386 -29.40 0.66 -7.95
C SER A 386 -27.96 0.32 -8.35
N PHE A 387 -27.65 0.51 -9.62
CA PHE A 387 -26.30 0.44 -10.13
C PHE A 387 -26.01 1.57 -11.10
N THR A 388 -24.75 1.96 -11.20
CA THR A 388 -24.30 3.04 -12.09
C THR A 388 -23.47 2.49 -13.23
N LEU A 389 -23.55 3.12 -14.41
CA LEU A 389 -22.71 2.84 -15.56
C LEU A 389 -22.22 4.17 -16.15
N SER A 390 -21.03 4.17 -16.75
CA SER A 390 -20.53 5.33 -17.49
C SER A 390 -21.34 5.55 -18.77
N ARG A 391 -21.86 6.78 -18.92
CA ARG A 391 -22.61 7.17 -20.10
C ARG A 391 -21.66 7.45 -21.27
N LEU A 392 -21.97 6.92 -22.45
CA LEU A 392 -21.31 7.34 -23.67
C LEU A 392 -21.79 8.75 -24.08
N PRO A 393 -20.90 9.64 -24.54
CA PRO A 393 -21.34 10.92 -25.10
C PRO A 393 -22.23 10.65 -26.32
N HIS A 394 -23.47 11.11 -26.25
CA HIS A 394 -24.39 11.01 -27.40
C HIS A 394 -23.76 11.76 -28.59
N PRO A 395 -23.63 11.14 -29.78
CA PRO A 395 -23.21 11.88 -30.95
C PRO A 395 -24.23 13.02 -31.16
N ALA A 396 -23.75 14.26 -31.08
CA ALA A 396 -24.58 15.43 -31.28
C ALA A 396 -25.37 15.24 -32.58
N ALA A 397 -26.70 15.29 -32.49
CA ALA A 397 -27.55 15.25 -33.67
C ALA A 397 -26.99 16.23 -34.73
N PRO A 398 -26.89 15.82 -36.02
CA PRO A 398 -26.39 16.70 -37.04
C PRO A 398 -27.20 17.99 -37.01
N ARG A 399 -26.53 19.11 -36.70
CA ARG A 399 -27.16 20.43 -36.77
C ARG A 399 -27.79 20.53 -38.16
N ALA A 400 -29.12 20.60 -38.21
CA ALA A 400 -29.86 20.90 -39.43
C ALA A 400 -29.19 22.12 -40.06
N ALA A 401 -28.57 21.91 -41.23
CA ALA A 401 -28.00 23.00 -42.00
C ALA A 401 -29.17 23.93 -42.35
N THR A 402 -29.21 25.05 -41.70
CA THR A 402 -30.10 26.15 -42.08
C THR A 402 -29.65 26.59 -43.47
N MET A 403 -30.33 26.08 -44.49
CA MET A 403 -30.22 26.66 -45.83
C MET A 403 -30.79 28.06 -45.76
N LEU A 404 -29.94 29.06 -45.96
CA LEU A 404 -30.27 30.41 -46.41
C LEU A 404 -30.36 30.42 -47.94
#